data_fdfd6332de9e5c96a381b828b8a2659b
#
_entry.id   fdfd6332de9e5c96a381b828b8a2659b
#
_cell.length_a   1.000
_cell.length_b   1.000
_cell.length_c   1.000
_cell.angle_alpha   90.00
_cell.angle_beta   90.00
_cell.angle_gamma   90.00
#
_symmetry.space_group_name_H-M   'P 1'
#
loop_
_entity.id
_entity.type
_entity.pdbx_description
1 polymer ?
#
loop_
_entity_poly.entity_id
_entity_poly.type
_entity_poly.pdbx_seq_one_letter_code
_entity_poly.pdbx_strand_id
1 'polypeptide(L)'
;AARLSPQGKYLADFFVVNTGDALLLDLPGALADATLKRLTMYRLRAAVTLAPSDLVVTRGLGDAPPGALPDPRHPALGWRAYGAPGSEAPGGAPAIDWASIRVAHVIPETGAELIPDETFILEAGFEALQGVDFRKGCYVGQEVTARMKHKTELRKGLIRVNIAGSAPVGTPILLPDGREAGRLGTQSGGRALAHLRFDRLAGPLTADSAVITAE
;
A
#
# COMPACT_ATOMS: atom_id res chain seq x y z
N ALA A 1 1.27 9.25 0.27
CA ALA A 1 0.64 9.72 1.52
C ALA A 1 -0.44 8.76 1.99
N ALA A 2 -0.79 8.81 3.28
CA ALA A 2 -1.90 8.03 3.83
C ALA A 2 -2.81 8.89 4.70
N ARG A 3 -4.10 8.57 4.70
CA ARG A 3 -5.09 9.06 5.64
C ARG A 3 -5.25 8.03 6.76
N LEU A 4 -5.21 8.50 8.00
CA LEU A 4 -5.28 7.66 9.19
C LEU A 4 -6.51 7.97 10.03
N SER A 5 -6.92 7.00 10.85
CA SER A 5 -7.85 7.22 11.96
C SER A 5 -7.14 7.93 13.13
N PRO A 6 -7.89 8.47 14.11
CA PRO A 6 -7.28 9.01 15.34
C PRO A 6 -6.41 8.00 16.09
N GLN A 7 -6.69 6.71 15.94
CA GLN A 7 -5.92 5.59 16.51
C GLN A 7 -4.68 5.21 15.68
N GLY A 8 -4.36 5.97 14.63
CA GLY A 8 -3.21 5.72 13.75
C GLY A 8 -3.40 4.57 12.76
N LYS A 9 -4.62 4.08 12.58
CA LYS A 9 -4.91 3.01 11.63
C LYS A 9 -5.06 3.57 10.22
N TYR A 10 -4.58 2.81 9.24
CA TYR A 10 -4.75 3.08 7.83
C TYR A 10 -6.23 3.19 7.44
N LEU A 11 -6.57 4.17 6.62
CA LEU A 11 -7.91 4.34 6.04
C LEU A 11 -7.88 4.41 4.51
N ALA A 12 -6.87 5.07 3.97
CA ALA A 12 -6.62 5.16 2.54
C ALA A 12 -5.18 5.61 2.30
N ASP A 13 -4.59 5.20 1.20
CA ASP A 13 -3.36 5.78 0.68
C ASP A 13 -3.61 6.43 -0.69
N PHE A 14 -2.79 7.41 -1.02
CA PHE A 14 -2.93 8.16 -2.26
C PHE A 14 -1.62 8.85 -2.64
N PHE A 15 -1.46 9.07 -3.94
CA PHE A 15 -0.45 9.99 -4.44
C PHE A 15 -1.05 11.40 -4.47
N VAL A 16 -0.20 12.39 -4.22
CA VAL A 16 -0.54 13.80 -4.42
C VAL A 16 0.30 14.31 -5.57
N VAL A 17 -0.36 14.70 -6.64
CA VAL A 17 0.31 15.19 -7.85
C VAL A 17 -0.05 16.65 -8.05
N ASN A 18 0.98 17.50 -8.07
CA ASN A 18 0.82 18.92 -8.35
C ASN A 18 0.95 19.15 -9.86
N THR A 19 -0.13 19.60 -10.50
CA THR A 19 -0.17 19.93 -11.92
C THR A 19 0.06 21.43 -12.20
N GLY A 20 0.28 22.24 -11.15
CA GLY A 20 0.35 23.68 -11.23
C GLY A 20 -1.00 24.32 -10.92
N ASP A 21 -2.03 23.95 -11.65
CA ASP A 21 -3.39 24.51 -11.48
C ASP A 21 -4.23 23.74 -10.46
N ALA A 22 -3.90 22.49 -10.21
CA ALA A 22 -4.64 21.61 -9.31
C ALA A 22 -3.72 20.62 -8.57
N LEU A 23 -4.25 20.05 -7.50
CA LEU A 23 -3.66 18.88 -6.83
C LEU A 23 -4.53 17.66 -7.14
N LEU A 24 -3.99 16.70 -7.86
CA LEU A 24 -4.66 15.42 -8.07
C LEU A 24 -4.39 14.49 -6.88
N LEU A 25 -5.42 13.79 -6.46
CA LEU A 25 -5.31 12.69 -5.51
C LEU A 25 -5.60 11.37 -6.26
N ASP A 26 -4.55 10.61 -6.48
CA ASP A 26 -4.65 9.29 -7.12
C ASP A 26 -4.72 8.20 -6.05
N LEU A 27 -5.85 7.51 -5.99
CA LEU A 27 -6.15 6.49 -4.98
C LEU A 27 -7.02 5.38 -5.57
N PRO A 28 -7.10 4.21 -4.92
CA PRO A 28 -7.99 3.13 -5.34
C PRO A 28 -9.45 3.61 -5.43
N GLY A 29 -10.11 3.32 -6.56
CA GLY A 29 -11.48 3.77 -6.83
C GLY A 29 -12.47 3.40 -5.72
N ALA A 30 -12.34 2.21 -5.14
CA ALA A 30 -13.18 1.77 -4.02
C ALA A 30 -13.10 2.66 -2.77
N LEU A 31 -12.03 3.46 -2.61
CA LEU A 31 -11.85 4.38 -1.49
C LEU A 31 -12.12 5.84 -1.85
N ALA A 32 -12.43 6.15 -3.13
CA ALA A 32 -12.54 7.51 -3.63
C ALA A 32 -13.68 8.29 -2.95
N ASP A 33 -14.90 7.76 -2.97
CA ASP A 33 -16.08 8.43 -2.41
C ASP A 33 -15.95 8.69 -0.90
N ALA A 34 -15.50 7.69 -0.15
CA ALA A 34 -15.30 7.82 1.29
C ALA A 34 -14.20 8.85 1.62
N THR A 35 -13.16 8.92 0.79
CA THR A 35 -12.08 9.88 0.94
C THR A 35 -12.54 11.29 0.58
N LEU A 36 -13.24 11.47 -0.56
CA LEU A 36 -13.82 12.74 -0.98
C LEU A 36 -14.77 13.32 0.08
N LYS A 37 -15.71 12.49 0.56
CA LYS A 37 -16.65 12.89 1.62
C LYS A 37 -15.91 13.37 2.88
N ARG A 38 -14.89 12.65 3.30
CA ARG A 38 -14.11 13.00 4.49
C ARG A 38 -13.32 14.29 4.30
N LEU A 39 -12.63 14.46 3.17
CA LEU A 39 -11.89 15.69 2.87
C LEU A 39 -12.81 16.89 2.77
N THR A 40 -14.00 16.73 2.18
CA THR A 40 -15.02 17.78 2.12
C THR A 40 -15.46 18.25 3.51
N MET A 41 -15.64 17.32 4.46
CA MET A 41 -15.97 17.65 5.85
C MET A 41 -14.85 18.47 6.54
N TYR A 42 -13.58 18.11 6.26
CA TYR A 42 -12.44 18.80 6.87
C TYR A 42 -12.01 20.08 6.12
N ARG A 43 -12.56 20.35 4.95
CA ARG A 43 -12.28 21.57 4.20
C ARG A 43 -12.61 22.85 4.99
N LEU A 44 -13.66 22.81 5.81
CA LEU A 44 -14.14 23.94 6.63
C LEU A 44 -14.28 25.21 5.78
N ARG A 45 -13.48 26.26 6.08
CA ARG A 45 -13.46 27.56 5.40
C ARG A 45 -12.36 27.71 4.36
N ALA A 46 -11.61 26.62 4.05
CA ALA A 46 -10.56 26.69 3.05
C ALA A 46 -11.13 26.98 1.65
N ALA A 47 -10.51 27.91 0.93
CA ALA A 47 -10.89 28.27 -0.44
C ALA A 47 -10.38 27.18 -1.44
N VAL A 48 -10.90 25.96 -1.28
CA VAL A 48 -10.53 24.80 -2.08
C VAL A 48 -11.80 24.11 -2.58
N THR A 49 -11.84 23.71 -3.84
CA THR A 49 -12.90 22.86 -4.42
C THR A 49 -12.39 21.44 -4.51
N LEU A 50 -13.20 20.48 -4.07
CA LEU A 50 -12.93 19.05 -4.19
C LEU A 50 -13.97 18.44 -5.12
N ALA A 51 -13.53 17.76 -6.16
CA ALA A 51 -14.40 17.10 -7.15
C ALA A 51 -13.75 15.80 -7.64
N PRO A 52 -14.54 14.82 -8.09
CA PRO A 52 -14.02 13.70 -8.87
C PRO A 52 -13.34 14.22 -10.15
N SER A 53 -12.39 13.44 -10.65
CA SER A 53 -11.71 13.71 -11.93
C SER A 53 -11.97 12.55 -12.89
N ASP A 54 -12.17 12.87 -14.17
CA ASP A 54 -12.30 11.89 -15.25
C ASP A 54 -10.95 11.40 -15.79
N LEU A 55 -9.83 11.86 -15.20
CA LEU A 55 -8.50 11.44 -15.63
C LEU A 55 -8.29 9.95 -15.38
N VAL A 56 -7.70 9.29 -16.37
CA VAL A 56 -7.30 7.89 -16.31
C VAL A 56 -5.83 7.82 -15.90
N VAL A 57 -5.51 6.85 -15.04
CA VAL A 57 -4.15 6.57 -14.61
C VAL A 57 -3.58 5.44 -15.44
N THR A 58 -2.53 5.73 -16.20
CA THR A 58 -1.73 4.73 -16.90
C THR A 58 -0.43 4.48 -16.15
N ARG A 59 -0.02 3.23 -16.06
CA ARG A 59 1.25 2.82 -15.42
C ARG A 59 2.07 1.99 -16.38
N GLY A 60 3.40 2.14 -16.32
CA GLY A 60 4.29 1.37 -17.17
C GLY A 60 5.69 1.23 -16.61
N LEU A 61 6.47 0.37 -17.28
CA LEU A 61 7.89 0.16 -17.04
C LEU A 61 8.67 0.65 -18.26
N GLY A 62 9.98 0.84 -18.10
CA GLY A 62 10.84 1.32 -19.17
C GLY A 62 10.64 2.81 -19.47
N ASP A 63 10.70 3.18 -20.74
CA ASP A 63 10.65 4.56 -21.19
C ASP A 63 9.31 5.22 -20.84
N ALA A 64 9.38 6.30 -20.08
CA ALA A 64 8.20 7.04 -19.64
C ALA A 64 7.71 7.98 -20.76
N PRO A 65 6.40 8.04 -21.03
CA PRO A 65 5.87 9.02 -21.97
C PRO A 65 6.00 10.45 -21.41
N PRO A 66 5.94 11.48 -22.28
CA PRO A 66 5.99 12.87 -21.85
C PRO A 66 4.97 13.17 -20.76
N GLY A 67 5.40 13.83 -19.67
CA GLY A 67 4.55 14.19 -18.54
C GLY A 67 4.29 13.05 -17.52
N ALA A 68 4.77 11.84 -17.77
CA ALA A 68 4.72 10.78 -16.77
C ALA A 68 5.66 11.06 -15.59
N LEU A 69 5.26 10.61 -14.43
CA LEU A 69 5.99 10.77 -13.17
C LEU A 69 6.49 9.41 -12.66
N PRO A 70 7.68 9.31 -12.07
CA PRO A 70 8.12 8.07 -11.45
C PRO A 70 7.21 7.70 -10.29
N ASP A 71 6.96 6.39 -10.10
CA ASP A 71 6.24 5.93 -8.91
C ASP A 71 7.12 6.19 -7.67
N PRO A 72 6.68 7.01 -6.70
CA PRO A 72 7.55 7.45 -5.61
C PRO A 72 7.81 6.35 -4.58
N ARG A 73 7.09 5.23 -4.62
CA ARG A 73 7.24 4.14 -3.66
C ARG A 73 8.51 3.34 -3.91
N HIS A 74 8.76 2.99 -5.18
CA HIS A 74 9.93 2.21 -5.56
C HIS A 74 10.21 2.31 -7.07
N PRO A 75 11.48 2.44 -7.51
CA PRO A 75 11.83 2.55 -8.95
C PRO A 75 11.34 1.38 -9.81
N ALA A 76 11.28 0.16 -9.25
CA ALA A 76 10.78 -1.01 -9.96
C ALA A 76 9.29 -0.91 -10.37
N LEU A 77 8.53 0.02 -9.82
CA LEU A 77 7.15 0.32 -10.22
C LEU A 77 7.07 1.23 -11.46
N GLY A 78 8.21 1.69 -11.98
CA GLY A 78 8.28 2.50 -13.18
C GLY A 78 7.61 3.86 -13.04
N TRP A 79 6.66 4.14 -13.91
CA TRP A 79 6.03 5.46 -14.02
C TRP A 79 4.51 5.40 -13.98
N ARG A 80 3.92 6.57 -13.72
CA ARG A 80 2.47 6.84 -13.74
C ARG A 80 2.21 8.07 -14.62
N ALA A 81 1.19 8.01 -15.45
CA ALA A 81 0.73 9.12 -16.27
C ALA A 81 -0.77 9.36 -16.04
N TYR A 82 -1.18 10.60 -16.15
CA TYR A 82 -2.55 11.06 -15.92
C TYR A 82 -3.06 11.73 -17.18
N GLY A 83 -4.07 11.17 -17.83
CA GLY A 83 -4.58 11.66 -19.11
C GLY A 83 -6.08 11.54 -19.22
N ALA A 84 -6.66 12.18 -20.26
CA ALA A 84 -8.07 12.03 -20.57
C ALA A 84 -8.40 10.58 -20.95
N PRO A 85 -9.65 10.10 -20.78
CA PRO A 85 -10.06 8.79 -21.27
C PRO A 85 -9.75 8.63 -22.76
N GLY A 86 -9.16 7.49 -23.13
CA GLY A 86 -8.73 7.21 -24.51
C GLY A 86 -7.36 7.77 -24.89
N SER A 87 -6.64 8.41 -23.95
CA SER A 87 -5.26 8.84 -24.14
C SER A 87 -4.23 7.73 -23.89
N GLU A 88 -4.66 6.53 -23.56
CA GLU A 88 -3.78 5.38 -23.37
C GLU A 88 -3.08 5.06 -24.70
N ALA A 89 -1.80 4.68 -24.62
CA ALA A 89 -1.03 4.34 -25.81
C ALA A 89 -1.73 3.25 -26.63
N PRO A 90 -1.92 3.44 -27.95
CA PRO A 90 -2.54 2.44 -28.81
C PRO A 90 -1.63 1.20 -28.91
N GLY A 91 -2.25 0.03 -28.69
CA GLY A 91 -1.57 -1.26 -28.77
C GLY A 91 -1.19 -1.76 -27.38
N GLY A 92 -1.91 -2.79 -26.94
CA GLY A 92 -1.81 -3.35 -25.59
C GLY A 92 -0.38 -3.45 -25.10
N ALA A 93 -0.07 -2.66 -24.07
CA ALA A 93 1.17 -2.82 -23.36
C ALA A 93 1.25 -4.30 -22.87
N PRO A 94 2.44 -4.92 -22.89
CA PRO A 94 2.59 -6.27 -22.35
C PRO A 94 2.02 -6.30 -20.93
N ALA A 95 1.29 -7.38 -20.61
CA ALA A 95 0.72 -7.54 -19.29
C ALA A 95 1.85 -7.54 -18.25
N ILE A 96 1.94 -6.47 -17.46
CA ILE A 96 2.94 -6.33 -16.42
C ILE A 96 2.45 -7.10 -15.19
N ASP A 97 3.26 -8.03 -14.71
CA ASP A 97 2.99 -8.72 -13.44
C ASP A 97 3.33 -7.81 -12.25
N TRP A 98 2.40 -6.92 -11.92
CA TRP A 98 2.53 -6.00 -10.78
C TRP A 98 2.62 -6.75 -9.46
N ALA A 99 2.02 -7.94 -9.34
CA ALA A 99 2.10 -8.75 -8.14
C ALA A 99 3.53 -9.23 -7.89
N SER A 100 4.21 -9.71 -8.93
CA SER A 100 5.62 -10.11 -8.86
C SER A 100 6.52 -8.96 -8.38
N ILE A 101 6.34 -7.77 -8.96
CA ILE A 101 7.11 -6.58 -8.56
C ILE A 101 6.85 -6.21 -7.11
N ARG A 102 5.58 -6.20 -6.68
CA ARG A 102 5.21 -5.86 -5.30
C ARG A 102 5.77 -6.87 -4.30
N VAL A 103 5.68 -8.15 -4.61
CA VAL A 103 6.24 -9.21 -3.77
C VAL A 103 7.76 -9.08 -3.68
N ALA A 104 8.44 -8.85 -4.81
CA ALA A 104 9.89 -8.71 -4.84
C ALA A 104 10.41 -7.55 -3.97
N HIS A 105 9.65 -6.45 -3.87
CA HIS A 105 10.07 -5.22 -3.19
C HIS A 105 9.26 -4.88 -1.93
N VAL A 106 8.45 -5.81 -1.44
CA VAL A 106 7.61 -5.68 -0.23
C VAL A 106 6.73 -4.43 -0.30
N ILE A 107 6.01 -4.25 -1.41
CA ILE A 107 5.13 -3.11 -1.64
C ILE A 107 3.67 -3.52 -1.40
N PRO A 108 3.01 -3.05 -0.34
CA PRO A 108 1.64 -3.39 -0.03
C PRO A 108 0.63 -2.74 -1.00
N GLU A 109 -0.54 -3.34 -1.09
CA GLU A 109 -1.68 -2.83 -1.85
C GLU A 109 -2.94 -2.81 -1.01
N THR A 110 -3.78 -1.81 -1.27
CA THR A 110 -5.10 -1.67 -0.65
C THR A 110 -5.97 -2.89 -0.94
N GLY A 111 -6.58 -3.44 0.10
CA GLY A 111 -7.45 -4.62 0.00
C GLY A 111 -6.72 -5.96 0.05
N ALA A 112 -5.38 -5.96 -0.06
CA ALA A 112 -4.55 -7.15 0.13
C ALA A 112 -3.78 -7.09 1.45
N GLU A 113 -2.83 -6.18 1.59
CA GLU A 113 -2.02 -5.98 2.81
C GLU A 113 -2.45 -4.74 3.60
N LEU A 114 -3.06 -3.76 2.93
CA LEU A 114 -3.55 -2.54 3.56
C LEU A 114 -5.06 -2.66 3.81
N ILE A 115 -5.42 -2.99 5.03
CA ILE A 115 -6.81 -3.17 5.44
C ILE A 115 -7.24 -1.94 6.26
N PRO A 116 -8.27 -1.19 5.81
CA PRO A 116 -8.79 -0.04 6.54
C PRO A 116 -9.20 -0.40 7.98
N ASP A 117 -8.90 0.48 8.92
CA ASP A 117 -9.12 0.35 10.37
C ASP A 117 -8.35 -0.80 11.07
N GLU A 118 -7.52 -1.56 10.34
CA GLU A 118 -6.71 -2.64 10.91
C GLU A 118 -5.20 -2.35 10.84
N THR A 119 -4.70 -1.96 9.67
CA THR A 119 -3.27 -1.86 9.41
C THR A 119 -2.64 -0.61 10.02
N PHE A 120 -1.47 -0.75 10.64
CA PHE A 120 -0.60 0.38 10.96
C PHE A 120 0.40 0.62 9.83
N ILE A 121 0.54 1.87 9.38
CA ILE A 121 1.37 2.19 8.21
C ILE A 121 2.86 1.88 8.40
N LEU A 122 3.39 1.94 9.61
CA LEU A 122 4.79 1.58 9.87
C LEU A 122 5.01 0.07 9.79
N GLU A 123 4.05 -0.75 10.23
CA GLU A 123 4.07 -2.20 10.07
C GLU A 123 3.97 -2.61 8.58
N ALA A 124 3.36 -1.77 7.75
CA ALA A 124 3.24 -1.96 6.31
C ALA A 124 4.40 -1.34 5.48
N GLY A 125 5.48 -0.90 6.13
CA GLY A 125 6.67 -0.41 5.44
C GLY A 125 6.57 0.99 4.83
N PHE A 126 5.60 1.82 5.20
CA PHE A 126 5.39 3.15 4.61
C PHE A 126 6.57 4.10 4.77
N GLU A 127 7.44 3.90 5.76
CA GLU A 127 8.65 4.69 5.89
C GLU A 127 9.62 4.43 4.71
N ALA A 128 9.89 3.18 4.40
CA ALA A 128 10.75 2.79 3.27
C ALA A 128 10.12 3.17 1.92
N LEU A 129 8.79 3.17 1.85
CA LEU A 129 8.01 3.53 0.65
C LEU A 129 7.71 5.03 0.55
N GLN A 130 8.38 5.87 1.33
CA GLN A 130 8.21 7.34 1.36
C GLN A 130 6.76 7.80 1.62
N GLY A 131 5.96 6.95 2.27
CA GLY A 131 4.56 7.22 2.56
C GLY A 131 4.31 8.03 3.83
N VAL A 132 5.33 8.27 4.66
CA VAL A 132 5.27 9.04 5.91
C VAL A 132 6.47 10.00 6.02
N ASP A 133 6.22 11.22 6.50
CA ASP A 133 7.26 12.18 6.84
C ASP A 133 7.12 12.59 8.31
N PHE A 134 8.11 12.25 9.13
CA PHE A 134 8.13 12.56 10.55
C PHE A 134 8.49 14.02 10.86
N ARG A 135 8.95 14.79 9.87
CA ARG A 135 9.32 16.21 10.01
C ARG A 135 8.20 17.15 9.63
N LYS A 136 7.13 16.66 8.96
CA LYS A 136 5.96 17.48 8.65
C LYS A 136 5.19 17.86 9.92
N GLY A 137 4.33 18.85 9.82
CA GLY A 137 3.43 19.27 10.91
C GLY A 137 2.42 18.20 11.33
N CYS A 138 1.51 18.60 12.23
CA CYS A 138 0.53 17.69 12.83
C CYS A 138 -0.42 17.06 11.81
N TYR A 139 -0.81 15.82 12.08
CA TYR A 139 -1.81 15.07 11.31
C TYR A 139 -2.59 14.11 12.22
N VAL A 140 -3.77 13.70 11.77
CA VAL A 140 -4.60 12.74 12.51
C VAL A 140 -3.89 11.39 12.61
N GLY A 141 -3.83 10.82 13.83
CA GLY A 141 -3.14 9.55 14.10
C GLY A 141 -1.62 9.67 14.34
N GLN A 142 -1.08 10.89 14.32
CA GLN A 142 0.36 11.15 14.52
C GLN A 142 0.90 10.59 15.83
N GLU A 143 0.16 10.72 16.93
CA GLU A 143 0.66 10.29 18.25
C GLU A 143 1.03 8.81 18.25
N VAL A 144 0.16 7.95 17.73
CA VAL A 144 0.40 6.51 17.66
C VAL A 144 1.55 6.20 16.69
N THR A 145 1.56 6.83 15.51
CA THR A 145 2.62 6.64 14.52
C THR A 145 3.98 7.05 15.07
N ALA A 146 4.08 8.21 15.73
CA ALA A 146 5.32 8.67 16.35
C ALA A 146 5.77 7.77 17.51
N ARG A 147 4.83 7.28 18.32
CA ARG A 147 5.14 6.33 19.40
C ARG A 147 5.72 5.03 18.83
N MET A 148 5.12 4.48 17.77
CA MET A 148 5.62 3.28 17.10
C MET A 148 7.03 3.49 16.53
N LYS A 149 7.33 4.69 15.99
CA LYS A 149 8.66 5.02 15.46
C LYS A 149 9.73 5.14 16.55
N HIS A 150 9.42 5.83 17.66
CA HIS A 150 10.43 6.30 18.59
C HIS A 150 10.48 5.56 19.95
N LYS A 151 9.38 4.91 20.34
CA LYS A 151 9.25 4.31 21.67
C LYS A 151 9.01 2.80 21.66
N THR A 152 8.83 2.20 20.47
CA THR A 152 8.45 0.80 20.38
C THR A 152 9.21 0.14 19.25
N GLU A 153 9.86 -0.98 19.53
CA GLU A 153 10.31 -1.88 18.49
C GLU A 153 9.09 -2.56 17.86
N LEU A 154 9.01 -2.57 16.53
CA LEU A 154 7.90 -3.23 15.84
C LEU A 154 7.97 -4.73 16.10
N ARG A 155 6.90 -5.28 16.66
CA ARG A 155 6.79 -6.72 16.96
C ARG A 155 6.22 -7.53 15.79
N LYS A 156 5.69 -6.86 14.79
CA LYS A 156 5.13 -7.45 13.57
C LYS A 156 5.26 -6.47 12.42
N GLY A 157 5.20 -6.97 11.22
CA GLY A 157 5.29 -6.15 10.02
C GLY A 157 5.10 -6.97 8.75
N LEU A 158 5.02 -6.25 7.64
CA LEU A 158 4.95 -6.84 6.32
C LEU A 158 6.35 -7.28 5.90
N ILE A 159 6.49 -8.56 5.59
CA ILE A 159 7.73 -9.14 5.10
C ILE A 159 7.47 -10.03 3.89
N ARG A 160 8.53 -10.35 3.16
CA ARG A 160 8.51 -11.36 2.11
C ARG A 160 8.84 -12.71 2.72
N VAL A 161 8.17 -13.75 2.24
CA VAL A 161 8.34 -15.13 2.66
C VAL A 161 8.36 -16.04 1.45
N ASN A 162 8.94 -17.24 1.58
CA ASN A 162 8.77 -18.30 0.61
C ASN A 162 7.45 -19.03 0.88
N ILE A 163 6.76 -19.46 -0.18
CA ILE A 163 5.52 -20.22 -0.12
C ILE A 163 5.57 -21.41 -1.05
N ALA A 164 5.29 -22.58 -0.53
CA ALA A 164 5.07 -23.80 -1.29
C ALA A 164 3.56 -24.10 -1.28
N GLY A 165 2.95 -24.12 -2.46
CA GLY A 165 1.49 -24.13 -2.63
C GLY A 165 0.91 -22.72 -2.79
N SER A 166 -0.37 -22.56 -2.50
CA SER A 166 -1.08 -21.27 -2.51
C SER A 166 -2.28 -21.30 -1.57
N ALA A 167 -2.67 -20.12 -1.10
CA ALA A 167 -3.90 -19.92 -0.33
C ALA A 167 -4.50 -18.53 -0.63
N PRO A 168 -5.78 -18.28 -0.38
CA PRO A 168 -6.38 -16.95 -0.58
C PRO A 168 -5.66 -15.85 0.20
N VAL A 169 -5.61 -14.63 -0.37
CA VAL A 169 -5.15 -13.45 0.36
C VAL A 169 -6.00 -13.25 1.63
N GLY A 170 -5.36 -12.93 2.74
CA GLY A 170 -6.01 -12.78 4.04
C GLY A 170 -6.08 -14.07 4.86
N THR A 171 -5.70 -15.24 4.31
CA THR A 171 -5.66 -16.50 5.05
C THR A 171 -4.76 -16.36 6.28
N PRO A 172 -5.22 -16.78 7.48
CA PRO A 172 -4.38 -16.82 8.67
C PRO A 172 -3.18 -17.74 8.47
N ILE A 173 -2.02 -17.26 8.90
CA ILE A 173 -0.79 -18.04 8.94
C ILE A 173 -0.63 -18.60 10.35
N LEU A 174 -0.53 -19.91 10.45
CA LEU A 174 -0.54 -20.63 11.72
C LEU A 174 0.81 -21.28 12.02
N LEU A 175 1.15 -21.30 13.30
CA LEU A 175 2.20 -22.13 13.88
C LEU A 175 1.74 -23.59 13.96
N PRO A 176 2.68 -24.55 14.14
CA PRO A 176 2.33 -25.97 14.32
C PRO A 176 1.38 -26.26 15.49
N ASP A 177 1.37 -25.39 16.49
CA ASP A 177 0.47 -25.48 17.66
C ASP A 177 -0.91 -24.82 17.45
N GLY A 178 -1.19 -24.34 16.22
CA GLY A 178 -2.44 -23.70 15.82
C GLY A 178 -2.57 -22.21 16.18
N ARG A 179 -1.60 -21.60 16.85
CA ARG A 179 -1.62 -20.15 17.13
C ARG A 179 -1.36 -19.36 15.85
N GLU A 180 -2.08 -18.25 15.69
CA GLU A 180 -1.91 -17.35 14.54
C GLU A 180 -0.56 -16.59 14.65
N ALA A 181 0.26 -16.70 13.60
CA ALA A 181 1.49 -15.95 13.43
C ALA A 181 1.28 -14.66 12.62
N GLY A 182 0.24 -14.60 11.80
CA GLY A 182 -0.08 -13.46 10.97
C GLY A 182 -1.04 -13.80 9.83
N ARG A 183 -0.97 -13.03 8.73
CA ARG A 183 -1.87 -13.18 7.58
C ARG A 183 -1.10 -13.16 6.26
N LEU A 184 -1.53 -13.99 5.33
CA LEU A 184 -1.00 -14.10 3.99
C LEU A 184 -1.52 -12.95 3.12
N GLY A 185 -0.62 -12.34 2.36
CA GLY A 185 -0.91 -11.32 1.37
C GLY A 185 -0.75 -11.83 -0.07
N THR A 186 -0.31 -10.92 -0.94
CA THR A 186 -0.07 -11.18 -2.36
C THR A 186 1.01 -12.23 -2.57
N GLN A 187 0.79 -13.11 -3.54
CA GLN A 187 1.68 -14.23 -3.89
C GLN A 187 2.12 -14.11 -5.35
N SER A 188 3.38 -14.41 -5.61
CA SER A 188 3.93 -14.54 -6.97
C SER A 188 5.23 -15.35 -6.96
N GLY A 189 5.39 -16.28 -7.91
CA GLY A 189 6.66 -16.97 -8.17
C GLY A 189 7.23 -17.75 -6.98
N GLY A 190 6.40 -18.44 -6.18
CA GLY A 190 6.85 -19.18 -4.99
C GLY A 190 7.22 -18.30 -3.80
N ARG A 191 6.89 -17.01 -3.85
CA ARG A 191 7.04 -16.03 -2.78
C ARG A 191 5.71 -15.37 -2.46
N ALA A 192 5.62 -14.80 -1.26
CA ALA A 192 4.43 -14.07 -0.83
C ALA A 192 4.80 -12.88 0.06
N LEU A 193 3.92 -11.90 0.12
CA LEU A 193 3.89 -10.94 1.21
C LEU A 193 3.12 -11.55 2.38
N ALA A 194 3.60 -11.32 3.59
CA ALA A 194 2.91 -11.76 4.79
C ALA A 194 3.08 -10.73 5.91
N HIS A 195 1.99 -10.40 6.57
CA HIS A 195 2.03 -9.58 7.77
C HIS A 195 2.21 -10.51 8.95
N LEU A 196 3.42 -10.60 9.50
CA LEU A 196 3.82 -11.59 10.49
C LEU A 196 4.34 -10.97 11.79
N ARG A 197 4.13 -11.67 12.88
CA ARG A 197 4.76 -11.40 14.16
C ARG A 197 6.20 -11.93 14.14
N PHE A 198 7.17 -11.08 14.47
CA PHE A 198 8.59 -11.42 14.41
C PHE A 198 9.01 -12.44 15.46
N ASP A 199 8.31 -12.50 16.59
CA ASP A 199 8.50 -13.50 17.64
C ASP A 199 7.95 -14.90 17.28
N ARG A 200 7.34 -15.07 16.08
CA ARG A 200 6.68 -16.30 15.61
C ARG A 200 7.20 -16.78 14.26
N LEU A 201 8.42 -16.41 13.89
CA LEU A 201 9.01 -16.78 12.60
C LEU A 201 9.80 -18.11 12.65
N ALA A 202 9.98 -18.70 13.81
CA ALA A 202 10.75 -19.92 13.96
C ALA A 202 9.96 -21.15 13.48
N GLY A 203 10.52 -21.87 12.52
CA GLY A 203 9.97 -23.13 11.99
C GLY A 203 8.98 -22.94 10.83
N PRO A 204 8.45 -24.04 10.31
CA PRO A 204 7.48 -24.00 9.23
C PRO A 204 6.14 -23.48 9.73
N LEU A 205 5.58 -22.55 8.96
CA LEU A 205 4.25 -21.99 9.16
C LEU A 205 3.32 -22.54 8.07
N THR A 206 2.02 -22.52 8.30
CA THR A 206 1.02 -22.98 7.32
C THR A 206 -0.06 -21.92 7.10
N ALA A 207 -0.55 -21.82 5.86
CA ALA A 207 -1.75 -21.08 5.50
C ALA A 207 -2.62 -22.00 4.65
N ASP A 208 -3.70 -22.51 5.22
CA ASP A 208 -4.43 -23.66 4.67
C ASP A 208 -3.47 -24.83 4.36
N SER A 209 -3.40 -25.23 3.09
CA SER A 209 -2.48 -26.29 2.61
C SER A 209 -1.09 -25.79 2.21
N ALA A 210 -0.87 -24.48 2.16
CA ALA A 210 0.42 -23.90 1.78
C ALA A 210 1.39 -23.88 2.96
N VAL A 211 2.67 -24.20 2.67
CA VAL A 211 3.76 -24.12 3.64
C VAL A 211 4.52 -22.81 3.44
N ILE A 212 4.78 -22.10 4.53
CA ILE A 212 5.43 -20.79 4.54
C ILE A 212 6.72 -20.88 5.36
N THR A 213 7.80 -20.32 4.80
CA THR A 213 9.08 -20.19 5.50
C THR A 213 9.60 -18.76 5.38
N ALA A 214 10.17 -18.23 6.45
CA ALA A 214 10.84 -16.92 6.41
C ALA A 214 12.04 -16.97 5.44
N GLU A 215 12.30 -15.84 4.76
CA GLU A 215 13.52 -15.66 3.94
C GLU A 215 14.73 -15.30 4.80
#